data_2dcefd7e342ea2171f2876d7ecadeed6
#
_entry.id   2dcefd7e342ea2171f2876d7ecadeed6
#
_cell.length_a   1.000
_cell.length_b   1.000
_cell.length_c   1.000
_cell.angle_alpha   90.00
_cell.angle_beta   90.00
_cell.angle_gamma   90.00
#
_symmetry.space_group_name_H-M   'P 1'
#
loop_
_entity.id
_entity.type
_entity.pdbx_description
1 polymer ?
#
loop_
_entity_poly.entity_id
_entity_poly.type
_entity_poly.pdbx_seq_one_letter_code
_entity_poly.pdbx_strand_id
1 'polypeptide(L)'
;MVVFLRNGCAMIDFVMLGGAAFLAGLVDAVVGGGGLIQIPVLFSVFPREVPATLLGTSKLAGIFGTGAAAVNYARRVRVAWSAAAPAAVAAFAFAFAGAYTVTRVPGEFVRALLPLILLAVAVYTFRKKDFGTVHAPVHSGNMERMVALGMGACIGFYDGFFGPGTGSFLIFLFVRFFGFDFLSASAAAKVVNVACNFSALMWFGYSGHLLWQLGLLMAVCQVGGSLVGTKLAIRHGSVFVRKLFLVVVSLLIVKTGYAAFIQGHF
;
A
#
# COMPACT_ATOMS: atom_id res chain seq x y z
N MET A 1 7.49 23.55 10.41
CA MET A 1 8.79 24.15 10.03
C MET A 1 9.83 23.99 11.15
N VAL A 2 9.52 24.29 12.40
CA VAL A 2 10.49 24.21 13.52
C VAL A 2 10.96 22.77 13.83
N VAL A 3 10.10 21.75 13.72
CA VAL A 3 10.46 20.34 13.97
C VAL A 3 11.39 19.78 12.87
N PHE A 4 11.29 20.30 11.65
CA PHE A 4 12.11 19.86 10.52
C PHE A 4 13.54 20.41 10.59
N LEU A 5 13.70 21.67 11.01
CA LEU A 5 15.02 22.28 11.22
C LEU A 5 15.81 21.60 12.36
N ARG A 6 15.11 20.97 13.31
CA ARG A 6 15.72 20.23 14.42
C ARG A 6 16.33 18.88 13.98
N ASN A 7 15.87 18.31 12.87
CA ASN A 7 16.34 17.02 12.34
C ASN A 7 17.30 17.16 11.16
N GLY A 8 17.75 18.36 10.79
CA GLY A 8 18.74 18.58 9.73
C GLY A 8 18.26 18.24 8.31
N CYS A 9 16.93 18.21 8.08
CA CYS A 9 16.39 17.99 6.73
C CYS A 9 16.76 19.13 5.79
N ALA A 10 17.51 18.80 4.74
CA ALA A 10 17.82 19.72 3.67
C ALA A 10 16.62 19.90 2.72
N MET A 11 16.59 20.97 1.92
CA MET A 11 15.56 21.18 0.90
C MET A 11 15.46 19.99 -0.07
N ILE A 12 16.56 19.30 -0.32
CA ILE A 12 16.65 18.08 -1.13
C ILE A 12 15.77 16.96 -0.55
N ASP A 13 15.73 16.80 0.79
CA ASP A 13 14.92 15.75 1.44
C ASP A 13 13.43 15.99 1.20
N PHE A 14 12.97 17.24 1.23
CA PHE A 14 11.58 17.59 0.93
C PHE A 14 11.18 17.29 -0.52
N VAL A 15 12.06 17.64 -1.46
CA VAL A 15 11.83 17.32 -2.89
C VAL A 15 11.81 15.81 -3.12
N MET A 16 12.73 15.08 -2.46
CA MET A 16 12.80 13.63 -2.55
C MET A 16 11.58 12.96 -1.94
N LEU A 17 11.13 13.39 -0.77
CA LEU A 17 9.93 12.88 -0.10
C LEU A 17 8.65 13.20 -0.87
N GLY A 18 8.52 14.42 -1.37
CA GLY A 18 7.39 14.85 -2.21
C GLY A 18 7.33 14.07 -3.53
N GLY A 19 8.47 13.92 -4.21
CA GLY A 19 8.61 13.13 -5.43
C GLY A 19 8.29 11.64 -5.19
N ALA A 20 8.81 11.07 -4.11
CA ALA A 20 8.52 9.70 -3.71
C ALA A 20 7.03 9.51 -3.37
N ALA A 21 6.40 10.46 -2.68
CA ALA A 21 4.98 10.42 -2.37
C ALA A 21 4.10 10.52 -3.62
N PHE A 22 4.46 11.38 -4.57
CA PHE A 22 3.77 11.47 -5.86
C PHE A 22 3.86 10.16 -6.64
N LEU A 23 5.06 9.60 -6.78
CA LEU A 23 5.29 8.30 -7.44
C LEU A 23 4.58 7.17 -6.70
N ALA A 24 4.62 7.18 -5.36
CA ALA A 24 3.89 6.22 -4.53
C ALA A 24 2.38 6.29 -4.80
N GLY A 25 1.80 7.50 -4.87
CA GLY A 25 0.38 7.70 -5.20
C GLY A 25 0.03 7.18 -6.59
N LEU A 26 0.87 7.50 -7.58
CA LEU A 26 0.70 7.05 -8.97
C LEU A 26 0.72 5.52 -9.06
N VAL A 27 1.76 4.89 -8.51
CA VAL A 27 1.93 3.43 -8.52
C VAL A 27 0.85 2.76 -7.67
N ASP A 28 0.53 3.33 -6.49
CA ASP A 28 -0.55 2.80 -5.66
C ASP A 28 -1.88 2.79 -6.41
N ALA A 29 -2.23 3.87 -7.08
CA ALA A 29 -3.49 3.99 -7.82
C ALA A 29 -3.61 2.93 -8.92
N VAL A 30 -2.52 2.60 -9.60
CA VAL A 30 -2.54 1.65 -10.74
C VAL A 30 -2.39 0.21 -10.26
N VAL A 31 -1.41 -0.07 -9.38
CA VAL A 31 -1.00 -1.45 -9.05
C VAL A 31 -1.02 -1.76 -7.55
N GLY A 32 -1.31 -0.78 -6.69
CA GLY A 32 -1.42 -1.00 -5.24
C GLY A 32 -0.09 -1.11 -4.49
N GLY A 33 1.02 -0.62 -5.08
CA GLY A 33 2.37 -0.75 -4.55
C GLY A 33 2.99 0.50 -3.93
N GLY A 34 2.20 1.53 -3.59
CA GLY A 34 2.72 2.83 -3.11
C GLY A 34 3.65 2.73 -1.91
N GLY A 35 3.30 1.93 -0.93
CA GLY A 35 4.12 1.71 0.27
C GLY A 35 5.51 1.13 -0.02
N LEU A 36 5.68 0.38 -1.12
CA LEU A 36 6.97 -0.16 -1.55
C LEU A 36 7.97 0.93 -1.96
N ILE A 37 7.49 2.09 -2.35
CA ILE A 37 8.31 3.26 -2.70
C ILE A 37 8.47 4.17 -1.47
N GLN A 38 7.36 4.50 -0.83
CA GLN A 38 7.31 5.53 0.21
C GLN A 38 8.01 5.11 1.49
N ILE A 39 7.81 3.87 1.95
CA ILE A 39 8.36 3.40 3.23
C ILE A 39 9.89 3.34 3.20
N PRO A 40 10.57 2.73 2.22
CA PRO A 40 12.02 2.75 2.14
C PRO A 40 12.62 4.16 2.09
N VAL A 41 11.97 5.10 1.40
CA VAL A 41 12.43 6.48 1.34
C VAL A 41 12.32 7.15 2.71
N LEU A 42 11.19 6.96 3.43
CA LEU A 42 11.03 7.47 4.80
C LEU A 42 12.11 6.92 5.75
N PHE A 43 12.38 5.61 5.69
CA PHE A 43 13.41 4.99 6.54
C PHE A 43 14.83 5.44 6.17
N SER A 44 15.09 5.80 4.92
CA SER A 44 16.39 6.32 4.48
C SER A 44 16.61 7.77 4.92
N VAL A 45 15.57 8.60 4.86
CA VAL A 45 15.65 10.03 5.28
C VAL A 45 15.66 10.17 6.79
N PHE A 46 14.92 9.31 7.49
CA PHE A 46 14.80 9.35 8.96
C PHE A 46 15.31 8.05 9.62
N PRO A 47 16.61 7.74 9.53
CA PRO A 47 17.15 6.45 10.02
C PRO A 47 17.10 6.32 11.54
N ARG A 48 16.98 7.43 12.28
CA ARG A 48 16.93 7.46 13.76
C ARG A 48 15.51 7.52 14.32
N GLU A 49 14.50 7.72 13.45
CA GLU A 49 13.11 7.83 13.90
C GLU A 49 12.53 6.45 14.24
N VAL A 50 11.55 6.43 15.14
CA VAL A 50 10.87 5.18 15.52
C VAL A 50 10.18 4.58 14.32
N PRO A 51 10.39 3.28 13.98
CA PRO A 51 9.77 2.64 12.83
C PRO A 51 8.25 2.79 12.77
N ALA A 52 7.55 2.62 13.90
CA ALA A 52 6.11 2.80 13.98
C ALA A 52 5.66 4.21 13.56
N THR A 53 6.44 5.25 13.91
CA THR A 53 6.16 6.64 13.51
C THR A 53 6.29 6.85 12.00
N LEU A 54 7.28 6.22 11.37
CA LEU A 54 7.45 6.28 9.91
C LEU A 54 6.33 5.51 9.18
N LEU A 55 5.94 4.35 9.72
CA LEU A 55 4.82 3.58 9.18
C LEU A 55 3.50 4.35 9.32
N GLY A 56 3.23 4.93 10.50
CA GLY A 56 2.04 5.75 10.72
C GLY A 56 2.00 6.97 9.81
N THR A 57 3.13 7.67 9.62
CA THR A 57 3.26 8.81 8.71
C THR A 57 2.98 8.40 7.26
N SER A 58 3.46 7.22 6.85
CA SER A 58 3.12 6.64 5.54
C SER A 58 1.62 6.36 5.39
N LYS A 59 0.95 5.87 6.44
CA LYS A 59 -0.50 5.64 6.46
C LYS A 59 -1.29 6.95 6.36
N LEU A 60 -0.83 8.01 7.01
CA LEU A 60 -1.44 9.34 6.92
C LEU A 60 -1.41 9.86 5.47
N ALA A 61 -0.28 9.78 4.79
CA ALA A 61 -0.22 10.14 3.38
C ALA A 61 -1.06 9.19 2.51
N GLY A 62 -0.97 7.89 2.79
CA GLY A 62 -1.64 6.82 2.06
C GLY A 62 -3.16 6.93 2.04
N ILE A 63 -3.79 7.29 3.14
CA ILE A 63 -5.26 7.36 3.21
C ILE A 63 -5.84 8.39 2.24
N PHE A 64 -5.19 9.54 2.08
CA PHE A 64 -5.64 10.57 1.14
C PHE A 64 -5.43 10.13 -0.31
N GLY A 65 -4.25 9.59 -0.65
CA GLY A 65 -3.96 9.11 -2.00
C GLY A 65 -4.84 7.91 -2.40
N THR A 66 -4.92 6.90 -1.55
CA THR A 66 -5.76 5.71 -1.79
C THR A 66 -7.24 6.05 -1.76
N GLY A 67 -7.67 6.99 -0.89
CA GLY A 67 -9.04 7.50 -0.86
C GLY A 67 -9.44 8.20 -2.16
N ALA A 68 -8.56 9.07 -2.68
CA ALA A 68 -8.77 9.71 -3.99
C ALA A 68 -8.88 8.68 -5.11
N ALA A 69 -8.04 7.65 -5.11
CA ALA A 69 -8.15 6.53 -6.06
C ALA A 69 -9.47 5.78 -5.90
N ALA A 70 -9.85 5.41 -4.68
CA ALA A 70 -11.08 4.67 -4.39
C ALA A 70 -12.31 5.40 -4.91
N VAL A 71 -12.42 6.71 -4.65
CA VAL A 71 -13.53 7.55 -5.16
C VAL A 71 -13.55 7.57 -6.69
N ASN A 72 -12.39 7.75 -7.34
CA ASN A 72 -12.33 7.79 -8.80
C ASN A 72 -12.66 6.43 -9.43
N TYR A 73 -12.20 5.33 -8.85
CA TYR A 73 -12.57 3.98 -9.30
C TYR A 73 -14.06 3.73 -9.10
N ALA A 74 -14.62 4.00 -7.92
CA ALA A 74 -16.04 3.77 -7.63
C ALA A 74 -17.00 4.55 -8.55
N ARG A 75 -16.56 5.70 -9.08
CA ARG A 75 -17.36 6.50 -10.05
C ARG A 75 -17.33 5.93 -11.47
N ARG A 76 -16.37 5.09 -11.83
CA ARG A 76 -16.13 4.68 -13.23
C ARG A 76 -16.07 3.18 -13.44
N VAL A 77 -15.84 2.42 -12.37
CA VAL A 77 -15.72 0.96 -12.40
C VAL A 77 -16.73 0.39 -11.41
N ARG A 78 -17.42 -0.67 -11.79
CA ARG A 78 -18.33 -1.37 -10.88
C ARG A 78 -17.52 -2.07 -9.80
N VAL A 79 -17.67 -1.62 -8.55
CA VAL A 79 -17.08 -2.28 -7.39
C VAL A 79 -17.94 -3.48 -7.01
N ALA A 80 -17.33 -4.65 -6.86
CA ALA A 80 -17.99 -5.86 -6.37
C ALA A 80 -18.17 -5.76 -4.85
N TRP A 81 -19.19 -5.04 -4.40
CA TRP A 81 -19.44 -4.77 -2.98
C TRP A 81 -19.72 -6.03 -2.17
N SER A 82 -20.25 -7.10 -2.78
CA SER A 82 -20.46 -8.40 -2.14
C SER A 82 -19.17 -8.99 -1.55
N ALA A 83 -18.03 -8.78 -2.23
CA ALA A 83 -16.72 -9.20 -1.77
C ALA A 83 -15.95 -8.06 -1.06
N ALA A 84 -16.00 -6.84 -1.61
CA ALA A 84 -15.20 -5.73 -1.10
C ALA A 84 -15.63 -5.27 0.30
N ALA A 85 -16.94 -5.23 0.59
CA ALA A 85 -17.42 -4.76 1.89
C ALA A 85 -17.06 -5.71 3.05
N PRO A 86 -17.35 -7.03 3.00
CA PRO A 86 -16.92 -7.93 4.07
C PRO A 86 -15.39 -7.98 4.23
N ALA A 87 -14.62 -7.94 3.12
CA ALA A 87 -13.17 -7.84 3.18
C ALA A 87 -12.71 -6.56 3.90
N ALA A 88 -13.34 -5.40 3.60
CA ALA A 88 -13.01 -4.12 4.22
C ALA A 88 -13.31 -4.11 5.73
N VAL A 89 -14.44 -4.68 6.15
CA VAL A 89 -14.80 -4.78 7.58
C VAL A 89 -13.79 -5.63 8.35
N ALA A 90 -13.46 -6.81 7.85
CA ALA A 90 -12.44 -7.65 8.48
C ALA A 90 -11.07 -6.98 8.46
N ALA A 91 -10.69 -6.40 7.33
CA ALA A 91 -9.41 -5.70 7.18
C ALA A 91 -9.30 -4.50 8.13
N PHE A 92 -10.37 -3.75 8.35
CA PHE A 92 -10.41 -2.67 9.34
C PHE A 92 -10.08 -3.18 10.75
N ALA A 93 -10.77 -4.21 11.21
CA ALA A 93 -10.55 -4.76 12.56
C ALA A 93 -9.12 -5.28 12.74
N PHE A 94 -8.62 -6.05 11.76
CA PHE A 94 -7.31 -6.67 11.85
C PHE A 94 -6.16 -5.69 11.54
N ALA A 95 -6.37 -4.63 10.76
CA ALA A 95 -5.38 -3.57 10.58
C ALA A 95 -5.15 -2.78 11.87
N PHE A 96 -6.19 -2.57 12.68
CA PHE A 96 -6.04 -2.01 14.02
C PHE A 96 -5.15 -2.90 14.89
N ALA A 97 -5.41 -4.20 14.89
CA ALA A 97 -4.59 -5.17 15.63
C ALA A 97 -3.13 -5.20 15.14
N GLY A 98 -2.90 -5.13 13.82
CA GLY A 98 -1.57 -5.05 13.23
C GLY A 98 -0.82 -3.78 13.64
N ALA A 99 -1.47 -2.63 13.57
CA ALA A 99 -0.91 -1.34 13.99
C ALA A 99 -0.61 -1.31 15.51
N TYR A 100 -1.51 -1.86 16.32
CA TYR A 100 -1.28 -2.06 17.75
C TYR A 100 -0.03 -2.92 18.00
N THR A 101 0.09 -4.04 17.29
CA THR A 101 1.21 -4.97 17.47
C THR A 101 2.55 -4.34 17.11
N VAL A 102 2.64 -3.64 15.97
CA VAL A 102 3.93 -3.04 15.54
C VAL A 102 4.43 -1.96 16.49
N THR A 103 3.56 -1.25 17.21
CA THR A 103 3.96 -0.27 18.22
C THR A 103 4.52 -0.91 19.50
N ARG A 104 4.34 -2.22 19.69
CA ARG A 104 4.85 -2.99 20.84
C ARG A 104 6.10 -3.79 20.51
N VAL A 105 6.44 -3.92 19.25
CA VAL A 105 7.61 -4.67 18.78
C VAL A 105 8.85 -3.77 18.81
N PRO A 106 10.03 -4.29 19.24
CA PRO A 106 11.27 -3.53 19.20
C PRO A 106 11.58 -3.00 17.79
N GLY A 107 11.97 -1.71 17.71
CA GLY A 107 12.20 -1.04 16.43
C GLY A 107 13.27 -1.71 15.55
N GLU A 108 14.28 -2.31 16.17
CA GLU A 108 15.35 -3.08 15.47
C GLU A 108 14.77 -4.27 14.70
N PHE A 109 13.84 -5.00 15.32
CA PHE A 109 13.16 -6.12 14.64
C PHE A 109 12.36 -5.64 13.43
N VAL A 110 11.62 -4.53 13.55
CA VAL A 110 10.85 -3.96 12.43
C VAL A 110 11.78 -3.53 11.29
N ARG A 111 12.95 -2.93 11.61
CA ARG A 111 13.95 -2.55 10.60
C ARG A 111 14.56 -3.74 9.89
N ALA A 112 14.91 -4.80 10.64
CA ALA A 112 15.47 -6.03 10.08
C ALA A 112 14.44 -6.77 9.20
N LEU A 113 13.17 -6.71 9.56
CA LEU A 113 12.08 -7.37 8.82
C LEU A 113 11.74 -6.67 7.49
N LEU A 114 11.98 -5.35 7.41
CA LEU A 114 11.65 -4.53 6.24
C LEU A 114 12.24 -5.05 4.92
N PRO A 115 13.56 -5.27 4.78
CA PRO A 115 14.13 -5.78 3.54
C PRO A 115 13.65 -7.19 3.21
N LEU A 116 13.44 -8.05 4.21
CA LEU A 116 12.94 -9.41 4.02
C LEU A 116 11.52 -9.42 3.45
N ILE A 117 10.64 -8.58 3.99
CA ILE A 117 9.26 -8.46 3.49
C ILE A 117 9.25 -7.84 2.09
N LEU A 118 10.04 -6.79 1.85
CA LEU A 118 10.14 -6.20 0.51
C LEU A 118 10.63 -7.22 -0.52
N LEU A 119 11.61 -8.05 -0.17
CA LEU A 119 12.09 -9.13 -1.01
C LEU A 119 11.01 -10.20 -1.24
N ALA A 120 10.32 -10.63 -0.18
CA ALA A 120 9.25 -11.63 -0.29
C ALA A 120 8.10 -11.14 -1.18
N VAL A 121 7.67 -9.87 -1.02
CA VAL A 121 6.66 -9.23 -1.88
C VAL A 121 7.13 -9.18 -3.33
N ALA A 122 8.39 -8.80 -3.54
CA ALA A 122 8.99 -8.74 -4.85
C ALA A 122 9.01 -10.12 -5.53
N VAL A 123 9.53 -11.16 -4.87
CA VAL A 123 9.59 -12.54 -5.38
C VAL A 123 8.19 -13.10 -5.65
N TYR A 124 7.25 -12.90 -4.73
CA TYR A 124 5.88 -13.35 -4.89
C TYR A 124 5.23 -12.78 -6.14
N THR A 125 5.39 -11.48 -6.36
CA THR A 125 4.78 -10.78 -7.49
C THR A 125 5.40 -11.22 -8.81
N PHE A 126 6.69 -11.57 -8.83
CA PHE A 126 7.40 -11.99 -10.03
C PHE A 126 6.98 -13.38 -10.55
N ARG A 127 6.63 -14.29 -9.64
CA ARG A 127 6.29 -15.67 -10.00
C ARG A 127 4.97 -15.85 -10.76
N LYS A 128 4.11 -14.83 -10.83
CA LYS A 128 2.75 -15.00 -11.38
C LYS A 128 2.45 -14.02 -12.51
N LYS A 129 2.64 -14.51 -13.76
CA LYS A 129 2.56 -13.69 -14.97
C LYS A 129 1.20 -13.69 -15.70
N ASP A 130 0.32 -14.71 -15.52
CA ASP A 130 -0.82 -14.94 -16.42
C ASP A 130 -2.17 -15.03 -15.72
N PHE A 131 -2.81 -13.88 -15.41
CA PHE A 131 -4.20 -13.82 -14.92
C PHE A 131 -4.80 -12.41 -14.94
N GLY A 132 -6.13 -12.31 -14.79
CA GLY A 132 -6.82 -11.02 -14.57
C GLY A 132 -7.13 -10.23 -15.83
N THR A 133 -7.19 -10.87 -16.99
CA THR A 133 -7.61 -10.22 -18.24
C THR A 133 -9.11 -10.34 -18.50
N VAL A 134 -9.77 -11.36 -17.94
CA VAL A 134 -11.20 -11.64 -18.10
C VAL A 134 -11.87 -11.63 -16.73
N HIS A 135 -13.05 -11.04 -16.66
CA HIS A 135 -13.90 -11.04 -15.46
C HIS A 135 -14.77 -12.31 -15.45
N ALA A 136 -14.43 -13.26 -14.60
CA ALA A 136 -15.14 -14.53 -14.46
C ALA A 136 -15.30 -14.90 -12.97
N PRO A 137 -16.28 -14.31 -12.25
CA PRO A 137 -16.49 -14.57 -10.81
C PRO A 137 -16.62 -16.05 -10.50
N VAL A 138 -15.85 -16.52 -9.49
CA VAL A 138 -15.75 -17.94 -9.11
C VAL A 138 -16.68 -18.29 -7.95
N HIS A 139 -16.93 -17.34 -7.07
CA HIS A 139 -17.73 -17.55 -5.85
C HIS A 139 -18.96 -16.65 -5.82
N SER A 140 -19.99 -17.11 -5.14
CA SER A 140 -21.21 -16.34 -4.90
C SER A 140 -21.78 -16.62 -3.49
N GLY A 141 -22.59 -15.71 -2.97
CA GLY A 141 -23.29 -15.87 -1.72
C GLY A 141 -22.40 -15.98 -0.49
N ASN A 142 -22.65 -16.95 0.37
CA ASN A 142 -21.95 -17.07 1.66
C ASN A 142 -20.48 -17.46 1.52
N MET A 143 -20.13 -18.28 0.53
CA MET A 143 -18.74 -18.67 0.28
C MET A 143 -17.89 -17.45 -0.11
N GLU A 144 -18.40 -16.60 -0.99
CA GLU A 144 -17.74 -15.34 -1.37
C GLU A 144 -17.45 -14.47 -0.15
N ARG A 145 -18.44 -14.32 0.75
CA ARG A 145 -18.29 -13.52 1.98
C ARG A 145 -17.25 -14.13 2.94
N MET A 146 -17.26 -15.45 3.13
CA MET A 146 -16.30 -16.12 4.00
C MET A 146 -14.86 -15.96 3.51
N VAL A 147 -14.63 -16.17 2.21
CA VAL A 147 -13.32 -15.97 1.58
C VAL A 147 -12.89 -14.50 1.70
N ALA A 148 -13.82 -13.56 1.49
CA ALA A 148 -13.56 -12.13 1.61
C ALA A 148 -13.17 -11.73 3.06
N LEU A 149 -13.88 -12.25 4.07
CA LEU A 149 -13.57 -12.02 5.49
C LEU A 149 -12.18 -12.57 5.86
N GLY A 150 -11.88 -13.81 5.47
CA GLY A 150 -10.57 -14.43 5.74
C GLY A 150 -9.42 -13.68 5.07
N MET A 151 -9.59 -13.33 3.79
CA MET A 151 -8.63 -12.51 3.04
C MET A 151 -8.45 -11.13 3.68
N GLY A 152 -9.55 -10.47 4.03
CA GLY A 152 -9.53 -9.16 4.68
C GLY A 152 -8.82 -9.19 6.02
N ALA A 153 -9.05 -10.22 6.85
CA ALA A 153 -8.39 -10.39 8.14
C ALA A 153 -6.87 -10.54 7.99
N CYS A 154 -6.42 -11.47 7.15
CA CYS A 154 -4.99 -11.72 6.94
C CYS A 154 -4.26 -10.49 6.36
N ILE A 155 -4.83 -9.91 5.30
CA ILE A 155 -4.20 -8.75 4.64
C ILE A 155 -4.33 -7.51 5.50
N GLY A 156 -5.43 -7.33 6.22
CA GLY A 156 -5.61 -6.21 7.15
C GLY A 156 -4.56 -6.23 8.25
N PHE A 157 -4.33 -7.36 8.90
CA PHE A 157 -3.27 -7.48 9.91
C PHE A 157 -1.89 -7.15 9.33
N TYR A 158 -1.56 -7.74 8.18
CA TYR A 158 -0.32 -7.42 7.47
C TYR A 158 -0.19 -5.93 7.17
N ASP A 159 -1.26 -5.31 6.67
CA ASP A 159 -1.26 -3.89 6.31
C ASP A 159 -1.10 -2.96 7.53
N GLY A 160 -1.76 -3.28 8.62
CA GLY A 160 -1.63 -2.54 9.88
C GLY A 160 -0.25 -2.68 10.49
N PHE A 161 0.32 -3.90 10.45
CA PHE A 161 1.65 -4.19 11.00
C PHE A 161 2.76 -3.59 10.14
N PHE A 162 2.66 -3.63 8.82
CA PHE A 162 3.75 -3.26 7.92
C PHE A 162 3.31 -2.44 6.70
N GLY A 163 2.46 -2.97 5.84
CA GLY A 163 1.77 -2.29 4.76
C GLY A 163 2.38 -2.26 3.36
N PRO A 164 3.70 -2.40 3.13
CA PRO A 164 4.22 -2.34 1.77
C PRO A 164 3.63 -3.42 0.86
N GLY A 165 3.08 -3.02 -0.29
CA GLY A 165 2.54 -3.96 -1.27
C GLY A 165 1.13 -4.51 -1.00
N THR A 166 0.48 -4.08 0.08
CA THR A 166 -0.89 -4.51 0.43
C THR A 166 -1.86 -4.40 -0.72
N GLY A 167 -1.87 -3.27 -1.42
CA GLY A 167 -2.76 -3.08 -2.58
C GLY A 167 -2.47 -4.08 -3.69
N SER A 168 -1.21 -4.40 -3.95
CA SER A 168 -0.81 -5.42 -4.94
C SER A 168 -1.28 -6.82 -4.52
N PHE A 169 -1.15 -7.17 -3.23
CA PHE A 169 -1.67 -8.42 -2.71
C PHE A 169 -3.20 -8.51 -2.84
N LEU A 170 -3.91 -7.45 -2.46
CA LEU A 170 -5.36 -7.40 -2.58
C LEU A 170 -5.81 -7.55 -4.04
N ILE A 171 -5.20 -6.82 -4.99
CA ILE A 171 -5.50 -6.97 -6.42
C ILE A 171 -5.28 -8.43 -6.85
N PHE A 172 -4.12 -9.00 -6.48
CA PHE A 172 -3.83 -10.39 -6.80
C PHE A 172 -4.86 -11.37 -6.24
N LEU A 173 -5.24 -11.22 -4.97
CA LEU A 173 -6.17 -12.11 -4.30
C LEU A 173 -7.59 -11.99 -4.88
N PHE A 174 -8.03 -10.75 -5.21
CA PHE A 174 -9.30 -10.56 -5.89
C PHE A 174 -9.33 -11.18 -7.29
N VAL A 175 -8.23 -11.07 -8.05
CA VAL A 175 -8.12 -11.75 -9.34
C VAL A 175 -8.10 -13.27 -9.16
N ARG A 176 -7.32 -13.80 -8.22
CA ARG A 176 -7.07 -15.24 -8.09
C ARG A 176 -8.23 -16.01 -7.46
N PHE A 177 -8.81 -15.46 -6.39
CA PHE A 177 -9.84 -16.15 -5.63
C PHE A 177 -11.26 -15.76 -6.03
N PHE A 178 -11.45 -14.55 -6.54
CA PHE A 178 -12.78 -14.08 -6.93
C PHE A 178 -12.99 -14.05 -8.46
N GLY A 179 -11.93 -14.22 -9.25
CA GLY A 179 -12.01 -14.21 -10.72
C GLY A 179 -12.25 -12.82 -11.31
N PHE A 180 -11.90 -11.75 -10.60
CA PHE A 180 -12.07 -10.39 -11.12
C PHE A 180 -10.97 -10.04 -12.14
N ASP A 181 -11.31 -9.23 -13.14
CA ASP A 181 -10.31 -8.59 -13.98
C ASP A 181 -9.49 -7.57 -13.17
N PHE A 182 -8.31 -7.17 -13.69
CA PHE A 182 -7.41 -6.29 -12.96
C PHE A 182 -8.01 -4.93 -12.58
N LEU A 183 -8.90 -4.37 -13.40
CA LEU A 183 -9.51 -3.07 -13.12
C LEU A 183 -10.55 -3.17 -12.01
N SER A 184 -11.42 -4.18 -12.06
CA SER A 184 -12.41 -4.47 -11.01
C SER A 184 -11.74 -4.88 -9.71
N ALA A 185 -10.68 -5.70 -9.77
CA ALA A 185 -9.85 -6.07 -8.63
C ALA A 185 -9.17 -4.85 -8.00
N SER A 186 -8.65 -3.92 -8.83
CA SER A 186 -8.07 -2.67 -8.34
C SER A 186 -9.10 -1.81 -7.62
N ALA A 187 -10.31 -1.70 -8.15
CA ALA A 187 -11.39 -0.94 -7.52
C ALA A 187 -11.77 -1.52 -6.15
N ALA A 188 -11.96 -2.85 -6.04
CA ALA A 188 -12.25 -3.54 -4.79
C ALA A 188 -11.08 -3.41 -3.79
N ALA A 189 -9.85 -3.60 -4.26
CA ALA A 189 -8.65 -3.47 -3.44
C ALA A 189 -8.50 -2.08 -2.82
N LYS A 190 -8.87 -1.00 -3.53
CA LYS A 190 -8.82 0.36 -3.00
C LYS A 190 -9.79 0.56 -1.84
N VAL A 191 -10.99 0.00 -1.90
CA VAL A 191 -11.95 0.06 -0.80
C VAL A 191 -11.38 -0.60 0.46
N VAL A 192 -10.84 -1.80 0.33
CA VAL A 192 -10.22 -2.53 1.46
C VAL A 192 -9.01 -1.77 2.00
N ASN A 193 -8.15 -1.25 1.13
CA ASN A 193 -6.94 -0.55 1.52
C ASN A 193 -7.24 0.79 2.23
N VAL A 194 -8.30 1.51 1.83
CA VAL A 194 -8.78 2.69 2.58
C VAL A 194 -9.20 2.30 3.99
N ALA A 195 -9.93 1.20 4.16
CA ALA A 195 -10.34 0.70 5.47
C ALA A 195 -9.13 0.35 6.34
N CYS A 196 -8.11 -0.33 5.78
CA CYS A 196 -6.86 -0.63 6.47
C CYS A 196 -6.12 0.65 6.91
N ASN A 197 -5.91 1.59 5.97
CA ASN A 197 -5.20 2.83 6.25
C ASN A 197 -5.92 3.67 7.31
N PHE A 198 -7.25 3.74 7.25
CA PHE A 198 -8.04 4.48 8.23
C PHE A 198 -7.95 3.86 9.62
N SER A 199 -8.09 2.55 9.72
CA SER A 199 -7.99 1.81 10.98
C SER A 199 -6.60 1.94 11.61
N ALA A 200 -5.54 1.72 10.83
CA ALA A 200 -4.16 1.86 11.30
C ALA A 200 -3.86 3.31 11.72
N LEU A 201 -4.35 4.30 10.98
CA LEU A 201 -4.19 5.72 11.29
C LEU A 201 -4.86 6.09 12.62
N MET A 202 -6.03 5.52 12.93
CA MET A 202 -6.68 5.73 14.23
C MET A 202 -5.78 5.30 15.37
N TRP A 203 -5.13 4.12 15.27
CA TRP A 203 -4.20 3.65 16.30
C TRP A 203 -2.93 4.49 16.36
N PHE A 204 -2.25 4.75 15.23
CA PHE A 204 -1.03 5.54 15.20
C PHE A 204 -1.26 6.98 15.66
N GLY A 205 -2.43 7.57 15.36
CA GLY A 205 -2.82 8.88 15.83
C GLY A 205 -3.03 8.90 17.35
N TYR A 206 -3.73 7.92 17.89
CA TYR A 206 -3.95 7.77 19.33
C TYR A 206 -2.64 7.53 20.10
N SER A 207 -1.76 6.70 19.56
CA SER A 207 -0.48 6.34 20.20
C SER A 207 0.66 7.35 19.98
N GLY A 208 0.41 8.46 19.27
CA GLY A 208 1.39 9.52 19.04
C GLY A 208 2.46 9.20 17.98
N HIS A 209 2.27 8.16 17.20
CA HIS A 209 3.24 7.70 16.17
C HIS A 209 2.96 8.33 14.79
N LEU A 210 2.95 9.68 14.74
CA LEU A 210 2.72 10.43 13.49
C LEU A 210 3.60 11.69 13.41
N LEU A 211 4.22 11.88 12.27
CA LEU A 211 4.81 13.16 11.87
C LEU A 211 3.76 13.93 11.02
N TRP A 212 2.83 14.61 11.70
CA TRP A 212 1.65 15.22 11.07
C TRP A 212 1.99 16.13 9.90
N GLN A 213 2.94 17.06 10.09
CA GLN A 213 3.32 18.03 9.06
C GLN A 213 3.88 17.34 7.81
N LEU A 214 4.77 16.35 8.02
CA LEU A 214 5.35 15.56 6.93
C LEU A 214 4.28 14.73 6.23
N GLY A 215 3.46 14.02 6.99
CA GLY A 215 2.41 13.16 6.44
C GLY A 215 1.39 13.94 5.60
N LEU A 216 1.01 15.16 6.03
CA LEU A 216 0.10 16.02 5.27
C LEU A 216 0.75 16.58 4.00
N LEU A 217 2.02 16.99 4.05
CA LEU A 217 2.76 17.39 2.86
C LEU A 217 2.82 16.25 1.83
N MET A 218 3.20 15.06 2.29
CA MET A 218 3.25 13.87 1.45
C MET A 218 1.86 13.48 0.92
N ALA A 219 0.79 13.69 1.70
CA ALA A 219 -0.59 13.42 1.29
C ALA A 219 -0.99 14.26 0.05
N VAL A 220 -0.64 15.54 0.02
CA VAL A 220 -0.93 16.40 -1.14
C VAL A 220 -0.25 15.86 -2.40
N CYS A 221 1.04 15.51 -2.30
CA CYS A 221 1.78 14.92 -3.43
C CYS A 221 1.20 13.57 -3.85
N GLN A 222 0.84 12.74 -2.87
CA GLN A 222 0.29 11.41 -3.12
C GLN A 222 -1.09 11.46 -3.76
N VAL A 223 -1.95 12.40 -3.38
CA VAL A 223 -3.23 12.66 -4.07
C VAL A 223 -2.99 13.04 -5.52
N GLY A 224 -2.06 13.97 -5.79
CA GLY A 224 -1.69 14.33 -7.16
C GLY A 224 -1.27 13.13 -8.01
N GLY A 225 -0.36 12.31 -7.49
CA GLY A 225 0.06 11.06 -8.15
C GLY A 225 -1.09 10.09 -8.35
N SER A 226 -1.94 9.92 -7.33
CA SER A 226 -3.10 9.02 -7.35
C SER A 226 -4.13 9.41 -8.42
N LEU A 227 -4.43 10.70 -8.57
CA LEU A 227 -5.34 11.19 -9.60
C LEU A 227 -4.81 10.90 -11.02
N VAL A 228 -3.53 11.12 -11.24
CA VAL A 228 -2.86 10.80 -12.52
C VAL A 228 -2.89 9.29 -12.76
N GLY A 229 -2.48 8.50 -11.76
CA GLY A 229 -2.43 7.04 -11.86
C GLY A 229 -3.80 6.41 -12.12
N THR A 230 -4.84 6.85 -11.41
CA THR A 230 -6.21 6.35 -11.60
C THR A 230 -6.73 6.69 -13.00
N LYS A 231 -6.51 7.93 -13.46
CA LYS A 231 -6.91 8.34 -14.82
C LYS A 231 -6.23 7.46 -15.88
N LEU A 232 -4.96 7.18 -15.69
CA LEU A 232 -4.16 6.34 -16.59
C LEU A 232 -4.67 4.90 -16.60
N ALA A 233 -4.91 4.32 -15.41
CA ALA A 233 -5.43 2.96 -15.28
C ALA A 233 -6.82 2.78 -15.92
N ILE A 234 -7.73 3.71 -15.66
CA ILE A 234 -9.10 3.65 -16.19
C ILE A 234 -9.10 3.84 -17.71
N ARG A 235 -8.25 4.76 -18.23
CA ARG A 235 -8.17 5.03 -19.67
C ARG A 235 -7.63 3.84 -20.47
N HIS A 236 -6.65 3.14 -19.94
CA HIS A 236 -5.94 2.07 -20.66
C HIS A 236 -6.40 0.66 -20.27
N GLY A 237 -7.23 0.53 -19.24
CA GLY A 237 -7.88 -0.73 -18.83
C GLY A 237 -6.95 -1.78 -18.20
N SER A 238 -7.50 -2.98 -18.03
CA SER A 238 -6.87 -4.08 -17.28
C SER A 238 -5.52 -4.55 -17.84
N VAL A 239 -5.36 -4.55 -19.16
CA VAL A 239 -4.09 -4.97 -19.80
C VAL A 239 -2.95 -4.01 -19.48
N PHE A 240 -3.22 -2.72 -19.47
CA PHE A 240 -2.24 -1.69 -19.11
C PHE A 240 -1.85 -1.79 -17.62
N VAL A 241 -2.86 -1.90 -16.73
CA VAL A 241 -2.64 -2.06 -15.28
C VAL A 241 -1.73 -3.26 -15.01
N ARG A 242 -2.01 -4.40 -15.67
CA ARG A 242 -1.19 -5.61 -15.58
C ARG A 242 0.25 -5.38 -16.04
N LYS A 243 0.47 -4.75 -17.20
CA LYS A 243 1.81 -4.47 -17.72
C LYS A 243 2.61 -3.58 -16.77
N LEU A 244 1.99 -2.49 -16.30
CA LEU A 244 2.64 -1.57 -15.38
C LEU A 244 2.94 -2.23 -14.04
N PHE A 245 2.03 -3.07 -13.52
CA PHE A 245 2.26 -3.88 -12.33
C PHE A 245 3.54 -4.72 -12.46
N LEU A 246 3.70 -5.46 -13.56
CA LEU A 246 4.87 -6.28 -13.79
C LEU A 246 6.17 -5.45 -13.89
N VAL A 247 6.12 -4.30 -14.56
CA VAL A 247 7.29 -3.40 -14.69
C VAL A 247 7.70 -2.86 -13.33
N VAL A 248 6.76 -2.29 -12.57
CA VAL A 248 7.04 -1.71 -11.24
C VAL A 248 7.63 -2.74 -10.30
N VAL A 249 7.03 -3.93 -10.27
CA VAL A 249 7.48 -5.01 -9.40
C VAL A 249 8.86 -5.52 -9.83
N SER A 250 9.13 -5.66 -11.13
CA SER A 250 10.45 -6.05 -11.61
C SER A 250 11.53 -5.05 -11.19
N LEU A 251 11.25 -3.76 -11.30
CA LEU A 251 12.16 -2.70 -10.85
C LEU A 251 12.41 -2.75 -9.34
N LEU A 252 11.37 -3.01 -8.55
CA LEU A 252 11.50 -3.16 -7.10
C LEU A 252 12.36 -4.38 -6.72
N ILE A 253 12.20 -5.50 -7.41
CA ILE A 253 13.03 -6.70 -7.22
C ILE A 253 14.50 -6.41 -7.50
N VAL A 254 14.78 -5.78 -8.64
CA VAL A 254 16.15 -5.42 -9.01
C VAL A 254 16.77 -4.50 -7.96
N LYS A 255 16.03 -3.45 -7.54
CA LYS A 255 16.50 -2.51 -6.52
C LYS A 255 16.75 -3.22 -5.17
N THR A 256 15.82 -4.05 -4.72
CA THR A 256 15.92 -4.74 -3.42
C THR A 256 17.03 -5.82 -3.46
N GLY A 257 17.14 -6.55 -4.57
CA GLY A 257 18.20 -7.51 -4.79
C GLY A 257 19.59 -6.84 -4.84
N TYR A 258 19.70 -5.72 -5.53
CA TYR A 258 20.94 -4.93 -5.56
C TYR A 258 21.34 -4.45 -4.16
N ALA A 259 20.40 -3.92 -3.39
CA ALA A 259 20.64 -3.47 -2.01
C ALA A 259 21.09 -4.64 -1.10
N ALA A 260 20.47 -5.81 -1.22
CA ALA A 260 20.80 -6.97 -0.40
C ALA A 260 22.17 -7.58 -0.76
N PHE A 261 22.53 -7.62 -2.06
CA PHE A 261 23.77 -8.30 -2.50
C PHE A 261 25.00 -7.40 -2.54
N ILE A 262 24.86 -6.10 -2.80
CA ILE A 262 26.03 -5.23 -3.06
C ILE A 262 26.32 -4.28 -1.90
N GLN A 263 25.31 -3.82 -1.16
CA GLN A 263 25.54 -2.91 -0.04
C GLN A 263 25.88 -3.59 1.29
N GLY A 264 25.77 -4.93 1.40
CA GLY A 264 26.26 -5.70 2.55
C GLY A 264 25.79 -5.26 3.93
N HIS A 265 24.70 -4.51 4.00
CA HIS A 265 24.12 -3.99 5.26
C HIS A 265 22.93 -4.87 5.65
N PHE A 266 23.22 -5.95 6.37
CA PHE A 266 22.26 -6.61 7.23
C PHE A 266 22.46 -6.11 8.67
#